data_2fff0e3d23707debfd0010cc25e04f37
#
_entry.id   2fff0e3d23707debfd0010cc25e04f37
#
_cell.length_a   1.000
_cell.length_b   1.000
_cell.length_c   1.000
_cell.angle_alpha   90.00
_cell.angle_beta   90.00
_cell.angle_gamma   90.00
#
_symmetry.space_group_name_H-M   'P 1'
#
loop_
_entity.id
_entity.type
_entity.pdbx_description
1 polymer ?
#
loop_
_entity_poly.entity_id
_entity_poly.type
_entity_poly.pdbx_seq_one_letter_code
_entity_poly.pdbx_strand_id
1 'polypeptide(L)'
;VVLAVGIFIVLPYFISSLFESFIRNRSLMAIIEGVIRIALFLLYVWGISAMKDIRRLYQYHGAEHKCINCIEKGRPLTVHNVMRSSRLHKRCGTSFIFFVMLVSIVLFFFIQVDNVAEKVILRILLMPVVAGISYEIIRLAGRTDNIFIKILSTPGMWIQRMTTKEPDESMAEVAIASVEAVFDWKKYLQDTFGYEVDESWTQDAKPAEPED
;
A
#
# COMPACT_ATOMS: atom_id res chain seq x y z
N VAL A 1 1.19 -18.12 -10.41
CA VAL A 1 2.47 -18.19 -9.65
C VAL A 1 3.65 -18.20 -10.60
N VAL A 2 3.77 -19.17 -11.56
CA VAL A 2 4.91 -19.31 -12.48
C VAL A 2 5.21 -18.03 -13.26
N LEU A 3 4.18 -17.38 -13.83
CA LEU A 3 4.33 -16.11 -14.56
C LEU A 3 4.84 -14.99 -13.66
N ALA A 4 4.35 -14.89 -12.42
CA ALA A 4 4.81 -13.88 -11.47
C ALA A 4 6.27 -14.09 -11.06
N VAL A 5 6.68 -15.33 -10.82
CA VAL A 5 8.09 -15.68 -10.56
C VAL A 5 8.96 -15.31 -11.77
N GLY A 6 8.51 -15.63 -12.99
CA GLY A 6 9.21 -15.27 -14.23
C GLY A 6 9.43 -13.75 -14.35
N ILE A 7 8.38 -12.96 -14.18
CA ILE A 7 8.43 -11.50 -14.38
C ILE A 7 9.17 -10.79 -13.25
N PHE A 8 8.96 -11.19 -11.97
CA PHE A 8 9.46 -10.41 -10.83
C PHE A 8 10.73 -10.96 -10.20
N ILE A 9 11.16 -12.17 -10.55
CA ILE A 9 12.39 -12.77 -10.03
C ILE A 9 13.39 -13.05 -11.16
N VAL A 10 12.96 -13.79 -12.20
CA VAL A 10 13.87 -14.24 -13.27
C VAL A 10 14.22 -13.11 -14.23
N LEU A 11 13.23 -12.35 -14.70
CA LEU A 11 13.45 -11.27 -15.67
C LEU A 11 14.35 -10.15 -15.14
N PRO A 12 14.20 -9.62 -13.90
CA PRO A 12 15.12 -8.62 -13.36
C PRO A 12 16.57 -9.14 -13.29
N TYR A 13 16.76 -10.39 -12.88
CA TYR A 13 18.07 -11.03 -12.85
C TYR A 13 18.68 -11.14 -14.26
N PHE A 14 17.90 -11.61 -15.23
CA PHE A 14 18.35 -11.72 -16.62
C PHE A 14 18.70 -10.35 -17.23
N ILE A 15 17.87 -9.33 -17.03
CA ILE A 15 18.18 -7.97 -17.53
C ILE A 15 19.41 -7.41 -16.83
N SER A 16 19.56 -7.59 -15.52
CA SER A 16 20.72 -7.09 -14.79
C SER A 16 22.02 -7.79 -15.23
N SER A 17 21.98 -9.07 -15.58
CA SER A 17 23.16 -9.82 -16.04
C SER A 17 23.76 -9.25 -17.34
N LEU A 18 22.98 -8.56 -18.16
CA LEU A 18 23.49 -7.87 -19.36
C LEU A 18 24.47 -6.73 -19.01
N PHE A 19 24.40 -6.22 -17.79
CA PHE A 19 25.28 -5.15 -17.30
C PHE A 19 26.54 -5.67 -16.60
N GLU A 20 26.67 -6.98 -16.33
CA GLU A 20 27.80 -7.57 -15.62
C GLU A 20 29.14 -7.33 -16.31
N SER A 21 29.15 -7.21 -17.65
CA SER A 21 30.36 -6.91 -18.42
C SER A 21 30.87 -5.48 -18.19
N PHE A 22 29.99 -4.55 -17.85
CA PHE A 22 30.31 -3.15 -17.63
C PHE A 22 30.50 -2.80 -16.15
N ILE A 23 29.82 -3.53 -15.25
CA ILE A 23 29.74 -3.22 -13.83
C ILE A 23 30.27 -4.39 -13.01
N ARG A 24 31.52 -4.26 -12.52
CA ARG A 24 32.18 -5.28 -11.68
C ARG A 24 31.80 -5.21 -10.20
N ASN A 25 31.18 -4.10 -9.76
CA ASN A 25 30.79 -3.92 -8.36
C ASN A 25 29.48 -4.65 -8.06
N ARG A 26 29.54 -5.68 -7.22
CA ARG A 26 28.39 -6.54 -6.86
C ARG A 26 27.28 -5.79 -6.13
N SER A 27 27.63 -4.85 -5.24
CA SER A 27 26.64 -4.04 -4.52
C SER A 27 25.87 -3.16 -5.50
N LEU A 28 26.56 -2.57 -6.47
CA LEU A 28 25.92 -1.79 -7.52
C LEU A 28 25.01 -2.65 -8.40
N MET A 29 25.41 -3.89 -8.70
CA MET A 29 24.56 -4.85 -9.42
C MET A 29 23.29 -5.19 -8.65
N ALA A 30 23.38 -5.36 -7.33
CA ALA A 30 22.19 -5.60 -6.49
C ALA A 30 21.20 -4.41 -6.52
N ILE A 31 21.72 -3.19 -6.54
CA ILE A 31 20.89 -1.98 -6.69
C ILE A 31 20.22 -1.97 -8.06
N ILE A 32 20.97 -2.23 -9.13
CA ILE A 32 20.44 -2.23 -10.51
C ILE A 32 19.34 -3.29 -10.66
N GLU A 33 19.58 -4.51 -10.18
CA GLU A 33 18.56 -5.58 -10.17
C GLU A 33 17.30 -5.14 -9.42
N GLY A 34 17.46 -4.50 -8.26
CA GLY A 34 16.36 -3.98 -7.47
C GLY A 34 15.60 -2.86 -8.14
N VAL A 35 16.29 -1.91 -8.78
CA VAL A 35 15.67 -0.82 -9.54
C VAL A 35 14.87 -1.36 -10.74
N ILE A 36 15.44 -2.32 -11.47
CA ILE A 36 14.76 -3.01 -12.58
C ILE A 36 13.48 -3.69 -12.06
N ARG A 37 13.53 -4.37 -10.91
CA ARG A 37 12.38 -5.03 -10.29
C ARG A 37 11.29 -4.04 -9.95
N ILE A 38 11.63 -2.89 -9.33
CA ILE A 38 10.67 -1.83 -9.04
C ILE A 38 10.08 -1.27 -10.34
N ALA A 39 10.89 -1.01 -11.35
CA ALA A 39 10.43 -0.49 -12.63
C ALA A 39 9.46 -1.46 -13.32
N LEU A 40 9.76 -2.75 -13.34
CA LEU A 40 8.88 -3.79 -13.90
C LEU A 40 7.57 -3.90 -13.10
N PHE A 41 7.64 -3.80 -11.77
CA PHE A 41 6.45 -3.77 -10.94
C PHE A 41 5.55 -2.57 -11.25
N LEU A 42 6.13 -1.37 -11.34
CA LEU A 42 5.38 -0.15 -11.67
C LEU A 42 4.77 -0.22 -13.07
N LEU A 43 5.52 -0.73 -14.04
CA LEU A 43 5.04 -0.94 -15.41
C LEU A 43 3.89 -1.96 -15.46
N TYR A 44 4.00 -3.05 -14.72
CA TYR A 44 2.94 -4.04 -14.58
C TYR A 44 1.68 -3.44 -13.98
N VAL A 45 1.79 -2.75 -12.84
CA VAL A 45 0.65 -2.10 -12.17
C VAL A 45 0.00 -1.06 -13.08
N TRP A 46 0.81 -0.26 -13.78
CA TRP A 46 0.33 0.71 -14.76
C TRP A 46 -0.43 0.02 -15.90
N GLY A 47 0.13 -1.04 -16.48
CA GLY A 47 -0.48 -1.81 -17.57
C GLY A 47 -1.82 -2.43 -17.19
N ILE A 48 -1.90 -3.11 -16.03
CA ILE A 48 -3.16 -3.72 -15.58
C ILE A 48 -4.21 -2.69 -15.17
N SER A 49 -3.79 -1.49 -14.75
CA SER A 49 -4.71 -0.41 -14.37
C SER A 49 -5.57 0.11 -15.55
N ALA A 50 -5.16 -0.19 -16.79
CA ALA A 50 -5.92 0.11 -18.00
C ALA A 50 -7.09 -0.85 -18.25
N MET A 51 -7.06 -2.05 -17.63
CA MET A 51 -8.14 -3.04 -17.76
C MET A 51 -9.38 -2.59 -16.99
N LYS A 52 -10.57 -2.70 -17.61
CA LYS A 52 -11.83 -2.22 -17.00
C LYS A 52 -12.14 -2.88 -15.67
N ASP A 53 -11.95 -4.20 -15.56
CA ASP A 53 -12.24 -4.96 -14.34
C ASP A 53 -11.28 -4.57 -13.19
N ILE A 54 -10.00 -4.41 -13.51
CA ILE A 54 -8.99 -3.96 -12.53
C ILE A 54 -9.25 -2.51 -12.10
N ARG A 55 -9.65 -1.65 -13.04
CA ARG A 55 -10.02 -0.28 -12.72
C ARG A 55 -11.19 -0.23 -11.73
N ARG A 56 -12.21 -1.08 -11.93
CA ARG A 56 -13.34 -1.21 -11.01
C ARG A 56 -12.91 -1.71 -9.64
N LEU A 57 -12.03 -2.73 -9.58
CA LEU A 57 -11.42 -3.19 -8.33
C LEU A 57 -10.68 -2.05 -7.60
N TYR A 58 -9.94 -1.22 -8.34
CA TYR A 58 -9.24 -0.07 -7.77
C TYR A 58 -10.19 1.05 -7.29
N GLN A 59 -11.41 1.13 -7.82
CA GLN A 59 -12.44 2.03 -7.30
C GLN A 59 -12.98 1.52 -5.95
N TYR A 60 -13.26 0.23 -5.80
CA TYR A 60 -13.62 -0.36 -4.51
C TYR A 60 -12.51 -0.23 -3.47
N HIS A 61 -11.25 -0.44 -3.86
CA HIS A 61 -10.10 -0.19 -3.00
C HIS A 61 -10.00 1.29 -2.57
N GLY A 62 -10.33 2.21 -3.47
CA GLY A 62 -10.45 3.63 -3.14
C GLY A 62 -11.60 3.92 -2.17
N ALA A 63 -12.76 3.27 -2.33
CA ALA A 63 -13.89 3.40 -1.42
C ALA A 63 -13.55 2.89 -0.01
N GLU A 64 -12.89 1.73 0.11
CA GLU A 64 -12.40 1.18 1.38
C GLU A 64 -11.48 2.19 2.10
N HIS A 65 -10.48 2.74 1.40
CA HIS A 65 -9.60 3.76 1.97
C HIS A 65 -10.33 5.01 2.43
N LYS A 66 -11.36 5.44 1.67
CA LYS A 66 -12.20 6.59 2.05
C LYS A 66 -12.99 6.29 3.33
N CYS A 67 -13.54 5.09 3.50
CA CYS A 67 -14.21 4.67 4.73
C CYS A 67 -13.26 4.70 5.93
N ILE A 68 -12.06 4.10 5.80
CA ILE A 68 -11.07 4.08 6.88
C ILE A 68 -10.63 5.49 7.25
N ASN A 69 -10.30 6.32 6.26
CA ASN A 69 -9.92 7.72 6.49
C ASN A 69 -11.06 8.57 7.08
N CYS A 70 -12.32 8.26 6.77
CA CYS A 70 -13.50 8.90 7.34
C CYS A 70 -13.54 8.64 8.85
N ILE A 71 -13.48 7.38 9.25
CA ILE A 71 -13.53 6.93 10.65
C ILE A 71 -12.30 7.44 11.44
N GLU A 72 -11.11 7.33 10.90
CA GLU A 72 -9.87 7.77 11.57
C GLU A 72 -9.82 9.29 11.80
N LYS A 73 -10.58 10.08 11.03
CA LYS A 73 -10.75 11.52 11.23
C LYS A 73 -11.93 11.89 12.13
N GLY A 74 -12.52 10.92 12.81
CA GLY A 74 -13.63 11.17 13.71
C GLY A 74 -14.94 11.53 13.00
N ARG A 75 -15.14 11.13 11.74
CA ARG A 75 -16.36 11.45 10.99
C ARG A 75 -17.31 10.25 10.98
N PRO A 76 -18.62 10.49 11.11
CA PRO A 76 -19.63 9.45 10.90
C PRO A 76 -19.49 8.79 9.54
N LEU A 77 -19.66 7.48 9.49
CA LEU A 77 -19.52 6.68 8.28
C LEU A 77 -20.78 6.81 7.40
N THR A 78 -20.94 7.95 6.75
CA THR A 78 -22.00 8.24 5.80
C THR A 78 -21.44 8.34 4.39
N VAL A 79 -22.26 8.10 3.34
CA VAL A 79 -21.83 8.23 1.94
C VAL A 79 -21.22 9.60 1.68
N HIS A 80 -21.86 10.67 2.18
CA HIS A 80 -21.37 12.04 2.03
C HIS A 80 -19.95 12.22 2.61
N ASN A 81 -19.70 11.76 3.85
CA ASN A 81 -18.42 11.90 4.51
C ASN A 81 -17.34 11.02 3.87
N VAL A 82 -17.71 9.80 3.47
CA VAL A 82 -16.83 8.87 2.76
C VAL A 82 -16.39 9.47 1.43
N MET A 83 -17.32 9.99 0.63
CA MET A 83 -16.98 10.58 -0.68
C MET A 83 -16.05 11.79 -0.56
N ARG A 84 -16.11 12.55 0.52
CA ARG A 84 -15.20 13.68 0.80
C ARG A 84 -13.86 13.26 1.42
N SER A 85 -13.72 12.02 1.85
CA SER A 85 -12.49 11.50 2.46
C SER A 85 -11.43 11.15 1.41
N SER A 86 -10.17 11.05 1.84
CA SER A 86 -9.05 10.69 0.95
C SER A 86 -9.08 9.21 0.56
N ARG A 87 -8.80 8.89 -0.69
CA ARG A 87 -8.54 7.52 -1.15
C ARG A 87 -7.11 7.04 -0.92
N LEU A 88 -6.23 7.89 -0.38
CA LEU A 88 -4.85 7.54 -0.04
C LEU A 88 -4.76 7.27 1.45
N HIS A 89 -4.21 6.11 1.84
CA HIS A 89 -4.09 5.70 3.22
C HIS A 89 -2.68 5.17 3.52
N LYS A 90 -2.08 5.56 4.66
CA LYS A 90 -0.69 5.22 4.99
C LYS A 90 -0.46 3.73 5.21
N ARG A 91 -1.46 2.99 5.70
CA ARG A 91 -1.41 1.56 6.03
C ARG A 91 -2.11 0.73 4.97
N CYS A 92 -1.53 0.62 3.79
CA CYS A 92 -2.10 -0.14 2.67
C CYS A 92 -1.17 -1.26 2.22
N GLY A 93 -1.76 -2.39 1.81
CA GLY A 93 -1.02 -3.54 1.31
C GLY A 93 -0.17 -3.25 0.07
N THR A 94 -0.59 -2.34 -0.82
CA THR A 94 0.22 -1.94 -1.98
C THR A 94 1.47 -1.16 -1.57
N SER A 95 1.38 -0.31 -0.54
CA SER A 95 2.56 0.33 0.07
C SER A 95 3.47 -0.71 0.73
N PHE A 96 2.90 -1.74 1.35
CA PHE A 96 3.66 -2.83 1.94
C PHE A 96 4.53 -3.55 0.92
N ILE A 97 3.97 -3.92 -0.23
CA ILE A 97 4.72 -4.59 -1.32
C ILE A 97 5.90 -3.70 -1.78
N PHE A 98 5.69 -2.40 -1.90
CA PHE A 98 6.77 -1.48 -2.25
C PHE A 98 7.88 -1.47 -1.20
N PHE A 99 7.54 -1.40 0.09
CA PHE A 99 8.54 -1.45 1.16
C PHE A 99 9.27 -2.78 1.22
N VAL A 100 8.59 -3.90 0.95
CA VAL A 100 9.22 -5.21 0.81
C VAL A 100 10.31 -5.19 -0.28
N MET A 101 10.01 -4.58 -1.43
CA MET A 101 11.01 -4.43 -2.50
C MET A 101 12.16 -3.52 -2.07
N LEU A 102 11.88 -2.37 -1.46
CA LEU A 102 12.89 -1.42 -1.02
C LEU A 102 13.81 -2.01 0.05
N VAL A 103 13.24 -2.62 1.09
CA VAL A 103 13.99 -3.27 2.17
C VAL A 103 14.84 -4.43 1.62
N SER A 104 14.31 -5.20 0.66
CA SER A 104 15.07 -6.28 0.03
C SER A 104 16.29 -5.75 -0.74
N ILE A 105 16.17 -4.61 -1.43
CA ILE A 105 17.31 -3.97 -2.12
C ILE A 105 18.40 -3.60 -1.11
N VAL A 106 18.01 -2.95 -0.02
CA VAL A 106 18.94 -2.52 1.04
C VAL A 106 19.64 -3.73 1.65
N LEU A 107 18.91 -4.78 2.01
CA LEU A 107 19.50 -5.99 2.58
C LEU A 107 20.46 -6.69 1.61
N PHE A 108 20.07 -6.87 0.37
CA PHE A 108 20.91 -7.55 -0.63
C PHE A 108 22.07 -6.68 -1.15
N PHE A 109 22.07 -5.38 -0.88
CA PHE A 109 23.24 -4.54 -1.05
C PHE A 109 24.38 -4.96 -0.11
N PHE A 110 24.05 -5.33 1.13
CA PHE A 110 25.04 -5.74 2.14
C PHE A 110 25.35 -7.25 2.10
N ILE A 111 24.38 -8.07 1.70
CA ILE A 111 24.49 -9.52 1.71
C ILE A 111 24.76 -10.00 0.29
N GLN A 112 26.02 -10.35 0.03
CA GLN A 112 26.49 -10.78 -1.29
C GLN A 112 26.94 -12.24 -1.23
N VAL A 113 26.41 -13.05 -2.15
CA VAL A 113 26.73 -14.47 -2.30
C VAL A 113 27.03 -14.76 -3.75
N ASP A 114 28.06 -15.57 -4.01
CA ASP A 114 28.51 -15.88 -5.35
C ASP A 114 27.70 -16.99 -6.03
N ASN A 115 27.23 -17.94 -5.24
CA ASN A 115 26.49 -19.09 -5.74
C ASN A 115 25.02 -18.76 -5.95
N VAL A 116 24.49 -19.04 -7.13
CA VAL A 116 23.07 -18.79 -7.47
C VAL A 116 22.13 -19.54 -6.54
N ALA A 117 22.43 -20.80 -6.19
CA ALA A 117 21.60 -21.59 -5.30
C ALA A 117 21.57 -20.98 -3.87
N GLU A 118 22.73 -20.58 -3.35
CA GLU A 118 22.83 -19.90 -2.04
C GLU A 118 22.06 -18.57 -2.06
N LYS A 119 22.15 -17.82 -3.15
CA LYS A 119 21.41 -16.56 -3.32
C LYS A 119 19.90 -16.77 -3.24
N VAL A 120 19.38 -17.81 -3.88
CA VAL A 120 17.95 -18.16 -3.87
C VAL A 120 17.52 -18.60 -2.46
N ILE A 121 18.27 -19.50 -1.84
CA ILE A 121 18.01 -19.99 -0.48
C ILE A 121 17.98 -18.81 0.51
N LEU A 122 18.99 -17.95 0.45
CA LEU A 122 19.10 -16.79 1.33
C LEU A 122 17.92 -15.82 1.16
N ARG A 123 17.50 -15.59 -0.08
CA ARG A 123 16.31 -14.76 -0.37
C ARG A 123 15.05 -15.33 0.26
N ILE A 124 14.86 -16.65 0.20
CA ILE A 124 13.70 -17.31 0.81
C ILE A 124 13.77 -17.22 2.34
N LEU A 125 14.93 -17.49 2.93
CA LEU A 125 15.13 -17.42 4.39
C LEU A 125 14.96 -16.00 4.94
N LEU A 126 15.35 -14.99 4.19
CA LEU A 126 15.22 -13.59 4.60
C LEU A 126 13.83 -13.00 4.33
N MET A 127 12.94 -13.69 3.61
CA MET A 127 11.59 -13.20 3.34
C MET A 127 10.82 -12.78 4.60
N PRO A 128 10.78 -13.58 5.69
CA PRO A 128 10.10 -13.16 6.92
C PRO A 128 10.72 -11.91 7.55
N VAL A 129 12.04 -11.78 7.49
CA VAL A 129 12.76 -10.61 8.03
C VAL A 129 12.43 -9.36 7.23
N VAL A 130 12.49 -9.44 5.90
CA VAL A 130 12.10 -8.35 4.99
C VAL A 130 10.65 -7.93 5.22
N ALA A 131 9.75 -8.90 5.31
CA ALA A 131 8.34 -8.65 5.58
C ALA A 131 8.12 -7.99 6.95
N GLY A 132 8.79 -8.48 7.98
CA GLY A 132 8.71 -7.93 9.34
C GLY A 132 9.18 -6.48 9.41
N ILE A 133 10.34 -6.16 8.83
CA ILE A 133 10.87 -4.79 8.77
C ILE A 133 9.89 -3.88 8.00
N SER A 134 9.40 -4.35 6.85
CA SER A 134 8.45 -3.59 6.02
C SER A 134 7.13 -3.33 6.74
N TYR A 135 6.65 -4.31 7.52
CA TYR A 135 5.46 -4.17 8.35
C TYR A 135 5.66 -3.11 9.43
N GLU A 136 6.80 -3.12 10.15
CA GLU A 136 7.08 -2.11 11.18
C GLU A 136 7.20 -0.70 10.59
N ILE A 137 7.75 -0.55 9.38
CA ILE A 137 7.78 0.74 8.67
C ILE A 137 6.35 1.26 8.45
N ILE A 138 5.45 0.43 7.93
CA ILE A 138 4.04 0.82 7.68
C ILE A 138 3.29 1.08 8.97
N ARG A 139 3.50 0.25 9.99
CA ARG A 139 2.91 0.42 11.32
C ARG A 139 3.33 1.75 11.95
N LEU A 140 4.60 2.10 11.84
CA LEU A 140 5.14 3.38 12.31
C LEU A 140 4.54 4.56 11.52
N ALA A 141 4.42 4.41 10.20
CA ALA A 141 3.81 5.40 9.31
C ALA A 141 2.34 5.73 9.67
N GLY A 142 1.62 4.75 10.21
CA GLY A 142 0.24 4.93 10.67
C GLY A 142 0.10 5.54 12.06
N ARG A 143 1.17 5.53 12.89
CA ARG A 143 1.12 5.99 14.29
C ARG A 143 1.65 7.40 14.51
N THR A 144 2.48 7.89 13.61
CA THR A 144 3.24 9.13 13.83
C THR A 144 3.18 10.04 12.60
N ASP A 145 2.92 11.31 12.81
CA ASP A 145 2.91 12.35 11.77
C ASP A 145 4.24 13.15 11.70
N ASN A 146 5.35 12.51 12.07
CA ASN A 146 6.67 13.12 11.96
C ASN A 146 7.07 13.31 10.50
N ILE A 147 7.82 14.38 10.20
CA ILE A 147 8.29 14.72 8.85
C ILE A 147 9.08 13.58 8.19
N PHE A 148 9.92 12.87 8.95
CA PHE A 148 10.69 11.74 8.44
C PHE A 148 9.78 10.59 7.99
N ILE A 149 8.77 10.27 8.80
CA ILE A 149 7.78 9.23 8.49
C ILE A 149 6.92 9.65 7.29
N LYS A 150 6.58 10.93 7.19
CA LYS A 150 5.84 11.47 6.04
C LYS A 150 6.63 11.32 4.74
N ILE A 151 7.94 11.66 4.76
CA ILE A 151 8.84 11.46 3.62
C ILE A 151 8.94 9.98 3.27
N LEU A 152 9.14 9.11 4.25
CA LEU A 152 9.27 7.67 4.06
C LEU A 152 7.99 7.05 3.47
N SER A 153 6.81 7.51 3.90
CA SER A 153 5.51 7.00 3.43
C SER A 153 5.11 7.50 2.04
N THR A 154 5.67 8.64 1.61
CA THR A 154 5.29 9.30 0.35
C THR A 154 5.39 8.41 -0.88
N PRO A 155 6.47 7.61 -1.09
CA PRO A 155 6.55 6.72 -2.25
C PRO A 155 5.44 5.66 -2.27
N GLY A 156 5.12 5.07 -1.10
CA GLY A 156 4.02 4.12 -0.96
C GLY A 156 2.66 4.73 -1.33
N MET A 157 2.38 5.94 -0.84
CA MET A 157 1.16 6.67 -1.21
C MET A 157 1.14 7.08 -2.69
N TRP A 158 2.30 7.31 -3.29
CA TRP A 158 2.38 7.63 -4.72
C TRP A 158 1.93 6.44 -5.59
N ILE A 159 2.33 5.23 -5.23
CA ILE A 159 1.88 4.01 -5.90
C ILE A 159 0.36 3.83 -5.76
N GLN A 160 -0.21 4.19 -4.62
CA GLN A 160 -1.67 4.12 -4.41
C GLN A 160 -2.45 4.99 -5.39
N ARG A 161 -1.89 6.09 -5.93
CA ARG A 161 -2.55 6.86 -7.00
C ARG A 161 -2.81 6.02 -8.25
N MET A 162 -2.03 4.97 -8.45
CA MET A 162 -2.21 4.02 -9.55
C MET A 162 -3.18 2.90 -9.18
N THR A 163 -3.11 2.40 -7.93
CA THR A 163 -3.85 1.24 -7.44
C THR A 163 -5.14 1.57 -6.71
N THR A 164 -5.49 2.85 -6.60
CA THR A 164 -6.80 3.33 -6.13
C THR A 164 -7.38 4.32 -7.13
N LYS A 165 -8.69 4.27 -7.33
CA LYS A 165 -9.44 5.21 -8.19
C LYS A 165 -10.58 5.83 -7.40
N GLU A 166 -11.10 6.96 -7.88
CA GLU A 166 -12.29 7.55 -7.28
C GLU A 166 -13.50 6.63 -7.47
N PRO A 167 -14.15 6.21 -6.38
CA PRO A 167 -15.37 5.44 -6.44
C PRO A 167 -16.57 6.33 -6.79
N ASP A 168 -17.67 5.72 -7.20
CA ASP A 168 -18.99 6.33 -7.19
C ASP A 168 -19.70 6.10 -5.83
N GLU A 169 -20.87 6.74 -5.65
CA GLU A 169 -21.64 6.64 -4.40
C GLU A 169 -22.09 5.19 -4.12
N SER A 170 -22.48 4.43 -5.14
CA SER A 170 -22.90 3.05 -4.99
C SER A 170 -21.76 2.14 -4.49
N MET A 171 -20.52 2.40 -4.93
CA MET A 171 -19.34 1.71 -4.43
C MET A 171 -19.00 2.12 -2.98
N ALA A 172 -19.26 3.38 -2.62
CA ALA A 172 -19.11 3.85 -1.24
C ALA A 172 -20.11 3.16 -0.31
N GLU A 173 -21.37 2.99 -0.73
CA GLU A 173 -22.40 2.24 0.03
C GLU A 173 -21.96 0.78 0.30
N VAL A 174 -21.45 0.10 -0.74
CA VAL A 174 -20.94 -1.27 -0.59
C VAL A 174 -19.74 -1.32 0.37
N ALA A 175 -18.82 -0.35 0.30
CA ALA A 175 -17.68 -0.28 1.19
C ALA A 175 -18.11 0.00 2.63
N ILE A 176 -19.08 0.89 2.87
CA ILE A 176 -19.66 1.16 4.18
C ILE A 176 -20.27 -0.12 4.76
N ALA A 177 -21.14 -0.79 4.01
CA ALA A 177 -21.78 -2.03 4.44
C ALA A 177 -20.73 -3.12 4.78
N SER A 178 -19.63 -3.20 4.00
CA SER A 178 -18.55 -4.13 4.26
C SER A 178 -17.78 -3.82 5.55
N VAL A 179 -17.55 -2.55 5.84
CA VAL A 179 -16.91 -2.11 7.09
C VAL A 179 -17.83 -2.37 8.29
N GLU A 180 -19.11 -2.04 8.20
CA GLU A 180 -20.10 -2.25 9.27
C GLU A 180 -20.27 -3.72 9.62
N ALA A 181 -20.11 -4.62 8.67
CA ALA A 181 -20.20 -6.07 8.89
C ALA A 181 -19.09 -6.63 9.81
N VAL A 182 -17.94 -5.95 9.91
CA VAL A 182 -16.75 -6.45 10.63
C VAL A 182 -16.21 -5.49 11.69
N PHE A 183 -16.64 -4.24 11.68
CA PHE A 183 -16.10 -3.18 12.53
C PHE A 183 -17.18 -2.24 13.07
N ASP A 184 -17.28 -2.16 14.39
CA ASP A 184 -18.15 -1.19 15.06
C ASP A 184 -17.51 0.20 15.09
N TRP A 185 -17.71 0.95 13.99
CA TRP A 185 -17.17 2.29 13.85
C TRP A 185 -17.79 3.28 14.82
N LYS A 186 -19.06 3.06 15.26
CA LYS A 186 -19.75 3.91 16.23
C LYS A 186 -19.06 3.84 17.58
N LYS A 187 -18.83 2.60 18.06
CA LYS A 187 -18.07 2.38 19.29
C LYS A 187 -16.64 2.94 19.20
N TYR A 188 -15.99 2.78 18.05
CA TYR A 188 -14.64 3.35 17.85
C TYR A 188 -14.65 4.89 17.96
N LEU A 189 -15.64 5.59 17.38
CA LEU A 189 -15.76 7.05 17.50
C LEU A 189 -16.03 7.47 18.94
N GLN A 190 -16.87 6.74 19.65
CA GLN A 190 -17.15 6.99 21.06
C GLN A 190 -15.88 6.82 21.93
N ASP A 191 -15.19 5.69 21.78
CA ASP A 191 -14.01 5.38 22.59
C ASP A 191 -12.80 6.29 22.28
N THR A 192 -12.65 6.72 21.01
CA THR A 192 -11.48 7.46 20.55
C THR A 192 -11.66 8.97 20.63
N PHE A 193 -12.86 9.48 20.33
CA PHE A 193 -13.15 10.91 20.22
C PHE A 193 -14.16 11.43 21.26
N GLY A 194 -14.76 10.54 22.07
CA GLY A 194 -15.71 10.90 23.10
C GLY A 194 -17.08 11.35 22.56
N TYR A 195 -17.42 10.97 21.34
CA TYR A 195 -18.71 11.32 20.75
C TYR A 195 -19.86 10.54 21.41
N GLU A 196 -20.94 11.24 21.75
CA GLU A 196 -22.22 10.57 21.97
C GLU A 196 -22.75 10.14 20.60
N VAL A 197 -22.86 8.84 20.39
CA VAL A 197 -23.37 8.29 19.13
C VAL A 197 -24.87 8.46 19.12
N ASP A 198 -25.36 9.43 18.39
CA ASP A 198 -26.77 9.64 18.14
C ASP A 198 -27.30 8.60 17.13
N GLU A 199 -28.45 8.00 17.41
CA GLU A 199 -29.15 7.09 16.49
C GLU A 199 -29.50 7.77 15.15
N SER A 200 -29.55 9.13 15.13
CA SER A 200 -29.78 9.93 13.92
C SER A 200 -28.59 9.91 12.92
N TRP A 201 -27.45 9.32 13.26
CA TRP A 201 -26.33 9.11 12.33
C TRP A 201 -26.64 7.99 11.32
N THR A 202 -27.70 8.23 10.56
CA THR A 202 -28.05 7.43 9.39
C THR A 202 -27.14 7.82 8.23
N GLN A 203 -27.10 6.99 7.18
CA GLN A 203 -26.28 7.22 6.00
C GLN A 203 -26.47 8.60 5.34
N ASP A 204 -27.58 9.29 5.64
CA ASP A 204 -27.96 10.58 5.06
C ASP A 204 -27.71 11.79 5.98
N ALA A 205 -27.22 11.59 7.20
CA ALA A 205 -27.00 12.67 8.14
C ALA A 205 -25.84 13.57 7.68
N LYS A 206 -26.12 14.84 7.36
CA LYS A 206 -25.08 15.86 7.16
C LYS A 206 -24.35 16.08 8.49
N PRO A 207 -23.00 16.10 8.50
CA PRO A 207 -22.26 16.52 9.68
C PRO A 207 -22.65 17.96 10.03
N ALA A 208 -22.77 18.25 11.33
CA ALA A 208 -22.78 19.62 11.79
C ALA A 208 -21.50 20.31 11.25
N GLU A 209 -21.65 21.44 10.58
CA GLU A 209 -20.50 22.27 10.21
C GLU A 209 -19.78 22.64 11.51
N PRO A 210 -18.43 22.57 11.56
CA PRO A 210 -17.72 23.08 12.72
C PRO A 210 -18.12 24.55 12.87
N GLU A 211 -18.65 24.91 14.02
CA GLU A 211 -18.78 26.31 14.42
C GLU A 211 -17.35 26.89 14.44
N ASP A 212 -17.13 27.98 13.70
CA ASP A 212 -15.86 28.69 13.50
C ASP A 212 -15.20 29.16 14.83
#